data_2e2f4a05ada3114c0495c126283323e0
#
_entry.id   2e2f4a05ada3114c0495c126283323e0
#
_cell.length_a   1.000
_cell.length_b   1.000
_cell.length_c   1.000
_cell.angle_alpha   90.00
_cell.angle_beta   90.00
_cell.angle_gamma   90.00
#
_symmetry.space_group_name_H-M   'P 1'
#
loop_
_entity.id
_entity.type
_entity.pdbx_description
1 polymer ?
#
loop_
_entity_poly.entity_id
_entity_poly.type
_entity_poly.pdbx_seq_one_letter_code
_entity_poly.pdbx_strand_id
1 'polypeptide(L)'
;DCRYRVWDTYGRQLYSSALHDYPITSVAWSADGENFAVGSFNTLRLCDKIGWSHSLDKPATGSIYKIAWSADGTQVAGACGNGQVIFAHVIEKRIEWRDYEATVSGRKTISLRNVTNEAWEKLEFRDRIIQVSVSNGHLVVATTSQCYVYTTRNWNTPIIFDLKEGSVSLILQASKHFLIVESLAVYVYSYEGRLLCSPKWPGMRPEALSRQSISLSTDSVAIKDQSDEKSVHLFDTNTGKALNDGKPFMHRQEVIEVALD
;
A
#
# COMPACT_ATOMS: atom_id res chain seq x y z
N ASP A 1 10.39 -15.34 -29.18
CA ASP A 1 11.21 -14.19 -29.55
C ASP A 1 11.66 -13.43 -28.31
N CYS A 2 12.90 -12.98 -28.31
CA CYS A 2 13.40 -12.10 -27.26
C CYS A 2 13.10 -10.62 -27.55
N ARG A 3 12.02 -10.33 -28.26
CA ARG A 3 11.55 -8.97 -28.59
C ARG A 3 10.04 -8.88 -28.49
N TYR A 4 9.52 -7.74 -28.06
CA TYR A 4 8.12 -7.38 -28.26
C TYR A 4 8.01 -6.35 -29.38
N ARG A 5 6.86 -6.36 -30.05
CA ARG A 5 6.51 -5.41 -31.11
C ARG A 5 5.11 -4.89 -30.86
N VAL A 6 4.93 -3.62 -31.11
CA VAL A 6 3.64 -2.96 -31.03
C VAL A 6 3.16 -2.65 -32.44
N TRP A 7 1.92 -2.96 -32.71
CA TRP A 7 1.27 -2.78 -34.00
C TRP A 7 -0.02 -1.98 -33.82
N ASP A 8 -0.35 -1.15 -34.80
CA ASP A 8 -1.67 -0.53 -34.84
C ASP A 8 -2.73 -1.51 -35.35
N THR A 9 -4.00 -1.10 -35.29
CA THR A 9 -5.14 -1.90 -35.74
C THR A 9 -5.14 -2.14 -37.26
N TYR A 10 -4.32 -1.41 -38.01
CA TYR A 10 -4.17 -1.54 -39.47
C TYR A 10 -2.97 -2.43 -39.86
N GLY A 11 -2.28 -2.99 -38.88
CA GLY A 11 -1.13 -3.90 -39.13
C GLY A 11 0.19 -3.19 -39.40
N ARG A 12 0.32 -1.88 -39.12
CA ARG A 12 1.60 -1.19 -39.19
C ARG A 12 2.35 -1.36 -37.89
N GLN A 13 3.62 -1.73 -37.99
CA GLN A 13 4.49 -1.81 -36.81
C GLN A 13 4.82 -0.39 -36.32
N LEU A 14 4.41 -0.10 -35.07
CA LEU A 14 4.70 1.15 -34.40
C LEU A 14 6.05 1.12 -33.69
N TYR A 15 6.37 -0.02 -33.08
CA TYR A 15 7.59 -0.17 -32.28
C TYR A 15 8.13 -1.61 -32.33
N SER A 16 9.45 -1.74 -32.21
CA SER A 16 10.14 -3.01 -31.95
C SER A 16 11.21 -2.80 -30.87
N SER A 17 11.13 -3.58 -29.80
CA SER A 17 12.12 -3.48 -28.71
C SER A 17 13.51 -3.89 -29.17
N ALA A 18 14.54 -3.48 -28.41
CA ALA A 18 15.84 -4.12 -28.47
C ALA A 18 15.74 -5.61 -28.13
N LEU A 19 16.78 -6.37 -28.44
CA LEU A 19 16.86 -7.79 -28.05
C LEU A 19 16.99 -7.88 -26.54
N HIS A 20 16.14 -8.70 -25.92
CA HIS A 20 16.20 -9.01 -24.49
C HIS A 20 17.12 -10.20 -24.25
N ASP A 21 17.75 -10.25 -23.08
CA ASP A 21 18.66 -11.34 -22.69
C ASP A 21 17.94 -12.69 -22.62
N TYR A 22 16.64 -12.67 -22.30
CA TYR A 22 15.82 -13.86 -22.13
C TYR A 22 14.51 -13.76 -22.94
N PRO A 23 13.92 -14.91 -23.31
CA PRO A 23 12.63 -14.94 -23.97
C PRO A 23 11.55 -14.24 -23.16
N ILE A 24 10.66 -13.52 -23.84
CA ILE A 24 9.48 -12.93 -23.23
C ILE A 24 8.47 -14.06 -22.97
N THR A 25 8.05 -14.18 -21.74
CA THR A 25 7.16 -15.27 -21.26
C THR A 25 5.72 -14.81 -21.06
N SER A 26 5.51 -13.51 -20.85
CA SER A 26 4.16 -12.94 -20.66
C SER A 26 4.09 -11.48 -21.08
N VAL A 27 2.91 -11.09 -21.56
CA VAL A 27 2.53 -9.71 -21.88
C VAL A 27 1.09 -9.50 -21.46
N ALA A 28 0.79 -8.36 -20.85
CA ALA A 28 -0.57 -7.98 -20.49
C ALA A 28 -0.78 -6.48 -20.63
N TRP A 29 -1.89 -6.07 -21.22
CA TRP A 29 -2.33 -4.69 -21.32
C TRP A 29 -3.09 -4.26 -20.07
N SER A 30 -2.93 -3.00 -19.67
CA SER A 30 -3.78 -2.34 -18.69
C SER A 30 -5.22 -2.21 -19.21
N ALA A 31 -6.18 -2.08 -18.30
CA ALA A 31 -7.60 -2.03 -18.66
C ALA A 31 -7.96 -0.81 -19.54
N ASP A 32 -7.24 0.30 -19.37
CA ASP A 32 -7.40 1.53 -20.15
C ASP A 32 -6.67 1.50 -21.51
N GLY A 33 -5.79 0.49 -21.73
CA GLY A 33 -5.00 0.35 -22.95
C GLY A 33 -3.84 1.35 -23.09
N GLU A 34 -3.53 2.13 -22.05
CA GLU A 34 -2.46 3.13 -22.10
C GLU A 34 -1.07 2.52 -21.82
N ASN A 35 -1.02 1.42 -21.05
CA ASN A 35 0.21 0.74 -20.67
C ASN A 35 0.12 -0.77 -20.90
N PHE A 36 1.28 -1.41 -21.03
CA PHE A 36 1.39 -2.88 -20.98
C PHE A 36 2.62 -3.30 -20.21
N ALA A 37 2.52 -4.45 -19.56
CA ALA A 37 3.60 -5.06 -18.82
C ALA A 37 4.17 -6.26 -19.58
N VAL A 38 5.50 -6.40 -19.54
CA VAL A 38 6.25 -7.49 -20.20
C VAL A 38 7.03 -8.24 -19.14
N GLY A 39 6.81 -9.55 -19.07
CA GLY A 39 7.52 -10.48 -18.18
C GLY A 39 8.48 -11.38 -18.92
N SER A 40 9.67 -11.56 -18.34
CA SER A 40 10.67 -12.54 -18.79
C SER A 40 11.40 -13.13 -17.58
N PHE A 41 12.52 -13.81 -17.77
CA PHE A 41 13.30 -14.35 -16.66
C PHE A 41 13.88 -13.20 -15.80
N ASN A 42 13.52 -13.21 -14.51
CA ASN A 42 13.89 -12.20 -13.50
C ASN A 42 13.66 -10.75 -13.98
N THR A 43 12.65 -10.52 -14.80
CA THR A 43 12.44 -9.20 -15.39
C THR A 43 10.96 -8.88 -15.52
N LEU A 44 10.56 -7.73 -14.98
CA LEU A 44 9.26 -7.10 -15.20
C LEU A 44 9.51 -5.71 -15.78
N ARG A 45 8.90 -5.43 -16.94
CA ARG A 45 9.03 -4.16 -17.64
C ARG A 45 7.65 -3.54 -17.83
N LEU A 46 7.55 -2.25 -17.57
CA LEU A 46 6.37 -1.44 -17.88
C LEU A 46 6.64 -0.62 -19.14
N CYS A 47 5.72 -0.69 -20.09
CA CYS A 47 5.77 0.05 -21.36
C CYS A 47 4.47 0.84 -21.57
N ASP A 48 4.58 1.97 -22.29
CA ASP A 48 3.42 2.68 -22.81
C ASP A 48 2.84 2.00 -24.06
N LYS A 49 1.68 2.48 -24.50
CA LYS A 49 0.99 1.96 -25.70
C LYS A 49 1.77 2.05 -27.00
N ILE A 50 2.81 2.90 -27.05
CA ILE A 50 3.68 3.03 -28.22
C ILE A 50 4.82 2.00 -28.16
N GLY A 51 5.13 1.46 -26.97
CA GLY A 51 6.17 0.46 -26.75
C GLY A 51 7.41 0.99 -25.99
N TRP A 52 7.41 2.26 -25.60
CA TRP A 52 8.49 2.84 -24.82
C TRP A 52 8.50 2.29 -23.39
N SER A 53 9.67 1.91 -22.90
CA SER A 53 9.82 1.35 -21.54
C SER A 53 10.00 2.46 -20.50
N HIS A 54 9.05 2.56 -19.58
CA HIS A 54 9.07 3.50 -18.46
C HIS A 54 9.86 2.97 -17.27
N SER A 55 9.70 1.69 -16.96
CA SER A 55 10.43 1.05 -15.86
C SER A 55 10.90 -0.35 -16.21
N LEU A 56 11.93 -0.76 -15.49
CA LEU A 56 12.51 -2.09 -15.57
C LEU A 56 12.88 -2.54 -14.16
N ASP A 57 12.12 -3.51 -13.64
CA ASP A 57 12.44 -4.16 -12.38
C ASP A 57 13.03 -5.55 -12.62
N LYS A 58 13.97 -5.93 -11.73
CA LYS A 58 14.64 -7.23 -11.78
C LYS A 58 14.38 -8.04 -10.51
N PRO A 59 13.16 -8.57 -10.32
CA PRO A 59 12.87 -9.45 -9.20
C PRO A 59 13.55 -10.79 -9.38
N ALA A 60 14.10 -11.35 -8.30
CA ALA A 60 14.73 -12.69 -8.33
C ALA A 60 13.66 -13.79 -8.22
N THR A 61 12.81 -13.93 -9.23
CA THR A 61 11.60 -14.76 -9.20
C THR A 61 11.58 -15.87 -10.25
N GLY A 62 12.62 -15.97 -11.08
CA GLY A 62 12.57 -16.83 -12.27
C GLY A 62 11.71 -16.19 -13.38
N SER A 63 11.21 -17.01 -14.29
CA SER A 63 10.36 -16.52 -15.38
C SER A 63 8.99 -16.09 -14.89
N ILE A 64 8.48 -14.95 -15.38
CA ILE A 64 7.14 -14.47 -15.11
C ILE A 64 6.21 -15.02 -16.18
N TYR A 65 5.48 -16.09 -15.86
CA TYR A 65 4.66 -16.82 -16.83
C TYR A 65 3.33 -16.18 -17.15
N LYS A 66 2.77 -15.42 -16.22
CA LYS A 66 1.50 -14.72 -16.43
C LYS A 66 1.50 -13.39 -15.66
N ILE A 67 0.99 -12.37 -16.33
CA ILE A 67 0.77 -11.04 -15.76
C ILE A 67 -0.72 -10.74 -15.80
N ALA A 68 -1.24 -10.13 -14.75
CA ALA A 68 -2.59 -9.60 -14.67
C ALA A 68 -2.56 -8.19 -14.08
N TRP A 69 -3.43 -7.33 -14.58
CA TRP A 69 -3.62 -5.97 -14.10
C TRP A 69 -4.82 -5.89 -13.17
N SER A 70 -4.77 -5.01 -12.20
CA SER A 70 -5.95 -4.58 -11.46
C SER A 70 -6.92 -3.85 -12.39
N ALA A 71 -8.21 -3.86 -12.05
CA ALA A 71 -9.25 -3.23 -12.88
C ALA A 71 -9.05 -1.70 -13.02
N ASP A 72 -8.44 -1.05 -12.02
CA ASP A 72 -8.12 0.38 -12.01
C ASP A 72 -6.79 0.72 -12.68
N GLY A 73 -6.06 -0.26 -13.21
CA GLY A 73 -4.76 -0.07 -13.87
C GLY A 73 -3.60 0.35 -12.97
N THR A 74 -3.77 0.32 -11.64
CA THR A 74 -2.77 0.81 -10.68
C THR A 74 -1.76 -0.23 -10.25
N GLN A 75 -2.10 -1.52 -10.40
CA GLN A 75 -1.28 -2.63 -9.93
C GLN A 75 -1.14 -3.72 -11.00
N VAL A 76 -0.01 -4.41 -10.93
CA VAL A 76 0.28 -5.59 -11.74
C VAL A 76 0.64 -6.75 -10.82
N ALA A 77 0.02 -7.90 -11.04
CA ALA A 77 0.39 -9.16 -10.41
C ALA A 77 1.07 -10.07 -11.41
N GLY A 78 2.14 -10.74 -10.99
CA GLY A 78 2.89 -11.68 -11.84
C GLY A 78 3.07 -13.04 -11.19
N ALA A 79 2.64 -14.12 -11.87
CA ALA A 79 2.89 -15.50 -11.44
C ALA A 79 4.28 -15.96 -11.91
N CYS A 80 5.12 -16.37 -10.97
CA CYS A 80 6.54 -16.57 -11.18
C CYS A 80 6.95 -18.06 -11.13
N GLY A 81 8.04 -18.39 -11.82
CA GLY A 81 8.56 -19.76 -11.96
C GLY A 81 9.10 -20.37 -10.67
N ASN A 82 9.40 -19.56 -9.65
CA ASN A 82 9.78 -20.03 -8.32
C ASN A 82 8.57 -20.30 -7.39
N GLY A 83 7.33 -20.24 -7.92
CA GLY A 83 6.10 -20.43 -7.15
C GLY A 83 5.58 -19.18 -6.42
N GLN A 84 6.28 -18.04 -6.52
CA GLN A 84 5.84 -16.77 -5.92
C GLN A 84 4.87 -16.02 -6.83
N VAL A 85 4.07 -15.15 -6.23
CA VAL A 85 3.32 -14.10 -6.92
C VAL A 85 3.94 -12.76 -6.55
N ILE A 86 4.34 -11.98 -7.56
CA ILE A 86 4.84 -10.63 -7.34
C ILE A 86 3.73 -9.63 -7.58
N PHE A 87 3.81 -8.51 -6.86
CA PHE A 87 2.95 -7.34 -7.07
C PHE A 87 3.81 -6.12 -7.32
N ALA A 88 3.45 -5.35 -8.35
CA ALA A 88 4.07 -4.08 -8.68
C ALA A 88 3.02 -2.98 -8.77
N HIS A 89 3.31 -1.81 -8.20
CA HIS A 89 2.50 -0.62 -8.39
C HIS A 89 3.00 0.13 -9.63
N VAL A 90 2.09 0.43 -10.54
CA VAL A 90 2.38 1.06 -11.84
C VAL A 90 2.30 2.57 -11.75
N ILE A 91 1.41 3.07 -10.91
CA ILE A 91 1.25 4.51 -10.65
C ILE A 91 1.98 4.83 -9.34
N GLU A 92 2.67 5.95 -9.34
CA GLU A 92 3.19 6.55 -8.09
C GLU A 92 2.06 6.63 -7.09
N LYS A 93 2.25 6.01 -5.90
CA LYS A 93 1.24 6.02 -4.85
C LYS A 93 1.00 7.46 -4.42
N ARG A 94 -0.10 8.02 -4.88
CA ARG A 94 -0.53 9.38 -4.60
C ARG A 94 -1.61 9.34 -3.52
N ILE A 95 -1.45 10.14 -2.50
CA ILE A 95 -2.37 10.25 -1.37
C ILE A 95 -2.66 11.72 -1.16
N GLU A 96 -3.93 12.07 -1.06
CA GLU A 96 -4.38 13.44 -0.92
C GLU A 96 -5.10 13.64 0.41
N TRP A 97 -4.86 14.78 1.02
CA TRP A 97 -5.61 15.25 2.18
C TRP A 97 -5.65 16.77 2.19
N ARG A 98 -6.85 17.35 2.04
CA ARG A 98 -7.07 18.80 1.90
C ARG A 98 -6.16 19.40 0.80
N ASP A 99 -5.30 20.33 1.19
CA ASP A 99 -4.41 21.04 0.29
C ASP A 99 -3.08 20.32 0.03
N TYR A 100 -2.88 19.14 0.62
CA TYR A 100 -1.63 18.40 0.55
C TYR A 100 -1.78 17.14 -0.30
N GLU A 101 -0.81 16.97 -1.16
CA GLU A 101 -0.65 15.84 -2.04
C GLU A 101 0.71 15.18 -1.76
N ALA A 102 0.70 13.93 -1.34
CA ALA A 102 1.89 13.14 -1.09
C ALA A 102 2.03 12.08 -2.16
N THR A 103 3.10 12.12 -2.93
CA THR A 103 3.42 11.16 -3.98
C THR A 103 4.66 10.37 -3.62
N VAL A 104 4.58 9.05 -3.58
CA VAL A 104 5.74 8.17 -3.40
C VAL A 104 6.47 8.09 -4.73
N SER A 105 7.46 8.99 -4.93
CA SER A 105 8.21 9.14 -6.18
C SER A 105 9.38 8.17 -6.33
N GLY A 106 9.66 7.38 -5.30
CA GLY A 106 10.73 6.38 -5.31
C GLY A 106 10.70 5.45 -4.11
N ARG A 107 11.60 4.47 -4.07
CA ARG A 107 11.66 3.50 -2.96
C ARG A 107 11.88 4.13 -1.59
N LYS A 108 12.53 5.29 -1.55
CA LYS A 108 12.93 6.00 -0.31
C LYS A 108 12.56 7.48 -0.35
N THR A 109 11.71 7.89 -1.28
CA THR A 109 11.44 9.30 -1.53
C THR A 109 9.95 9.56 -1.63
N ILE A 110 9.50 10.59 -0.95
CA ILE A 110 8.15 11.15 -1.07
C ILE A 110 8.27 12.59 -1.52
N SER A 111 7.52 12.94 -2.55
CA SER A 111 7.33 14.31 -2.98
C SER A 111 6.01 14.83 -2.41
N LEU A 112 6.07 15.94 -1.70
CA LEU A 112 4.90 16.61 -1.15
C LEU A 112 4.62 17.86 -1.95
N ARG A 113 3.35 18.09 -2.25
CA ARG A 113 2.89 19.32 -2.88
C ARG A 113 1.79 19.93 -2.03
N ASN A 114 1.88 21.21 -1.78
CA ASN A 114 0.74 21.98 -1.30
C ASN A 114 0.06 22.62 -2.51
N VAL A 115 -1.18 22.20 -2.79
CA VAL A 115 -1.92 22.61 -3.99
C VAL A 115 -2.29 24.10 -3.96
N THR A 116 -2.45 24.69 -2.76
CA THR A 116 -2.90 26.08 -2.60
C THR A 116 -1.79 27.09 -2.92
N ASN A 117 -0.55 26.81 -2.48
CA ASN A 117 0.59 27.73 -2.65
C ASN A 117 1.67 27.19 -3.59
N GLU A 118 1.42 26.04 -4.22
CA GLU A 118 2.32 25.33 -5.13
C GLU A 118 3.71 25.01 -4.55
N ALA A 119 3.85 25.07 -3.22
CA ALA A 119 5.10 24.70 -2.54
C ALA A 119 5.35 23.18 -2.69
N TRP A 120 6.62 22.86 -2.97
CA TRP A 120 7.10 21.48 -3.09
C TRP A 120 8.13 21.19 -2.01
N GLU A 121 7.99 20.02 -1.39
CA GLU A 121 8.95 19.46 -0.45
C GLU A 121 9.30 18.05 -0.86
N LYS A 122 10.57 17.68 -0.69
CA LYS A 122 11.05 16.33 -0.95
C LYS A 122 11.56 15.71 0.33
N LEU A 123 10.93 14.60 0.73
CA LEU A 123 11.34 13.84 1.90
C LEU A 123 12.14 12.61 1.46
N GLU A 124 13.30 12.42 2.05
CA GLU A 124 14.17 11.27 1.81
C GLU A 124 14.29 10.43 3.08
N PHE A 125 14.13 9.12 2.93
CA PHE A 125 14.12 8.17 4.03
C PHE A 125 15.36 7.27 3.95
N ARG A 126 15.83 6.84 5.12
CA ARG A 126 16.97 5.91 5.20
C ARG A 126 16.64 4.57 4.57
N ASP A 127 15.43 4.06 4.80
CA ASP A 127 14.98 2.75 4.40
C ASP A 127 13.84 2.81 3.38
N ARG A 128 13.52 1.67 2.80
CA ARG A 128 12.43 1.55 1.83
C ARG A 128 11.10 1.88 2.49
N ILE A 129 10.31 2.73 1.82
CA ILE A 129 8.94 3.04 2.20
C ILE A 129 8.04 1.84 1.91
N ILE A 130 7.26 1.43 2.91
CA ILE A 130 6.27 0.35 2.80
C ILE A 130 4.86 0.93 2.68
N GLN A 131 4.51 1.83 3.59
CA GLN A 131 3.16 2.38 3.67
C GLN A 131 3.21 3.86 4.01
N VAL A 132 2.25 4.61 3.46
CA VAL A 132 2.11 6.06 3.66
C VAL A 132 0.65 6.39 3.89
N SER A 133 0.39 7.29 4.81
CA SER A 133 -0.94 7.85 5.05
C SER A 133 -0.83 9.33 5.37
N VAL A 134 -1.69 10.15 4.79
CA VAL A 134 -1.81 11.57 5.09
C VAL A 134 -3.24 11.87 5.50
N SER A 135 -3.44 12.36 6.71
CA SER A 135 -4.74 12.76 7.24
C SER A 135 -4.56 13.53 8.56
N ASN A 136 -5.61 14.23 9.00
CA ASN A 136 -5.66 14.92 10.31
C ASN A 136 -4.45 15.82 10.60
N GLY A 137 -3.90 16.46 9.57
CA GLY A 137 -2.74 17.36 9.71
C GLY A 137 -1.40 16.66 9.90
N HIS A 138 -1.33 15.35 9.65
CA HIS A 138 -0.12 14.55 9.79
C HIS A 138 0.13 13.67 8.56
N LEU A 139 1.40 13.50 8.23
CA LEU A 139 1.88 12.48 7.31
C LEU A 139 2.57 11.40 8.14
N VAL A 140 2.09 10.18 8.01
CA VAL A 140 2.68 9.00 8.65
C VAL A 140 3.29 8.12 7.59
N VAL A 141 4.58 7.84 7.70
CA VAL A 141 5.35 7.02 6.77
C VAL A 141 5.96 5.84 7.50
N ALA A 142 5.60 4.65 7.11
CA ALA A 142 6.24 3.42 7.57
C ALA A 142 7.28 2.94 6.56
N THR A 143 8.50 2.75 7.03
CA THR A 143 9.59 2.12 6.29
C THR A 143 9.79 0.68 6.76
N THR A 144 10.78 -0.02 6.24
CA THR A 144 11.09 -1.39 6.66
C THR A 144 11.52 -1.53 8.13
N SER A 145 11.92 -0.44 8.78
CA SER A 145 12.43 -0.47 10.17
C SER A 145 11.78 0.57 11.07
N GLN A 146 11.38 1.71 10.53
CA GLN A 146 10.98 2.88 11.32
C GLN A 146 9.67 3.48 10.80
N CYS A 147 8.96 4.14 11.71
CA CYS A 147 7.84 5.00 11.41
C CYS A 147 8.26 6.47 11.60
N TYR A 148 7.88 7.30 10.64
CA TYR A 148 8.11 8.74 10.62
C TYR A 148 6.77 9.45 10.67
N VAL A 149 6.63 10.39 11.61
CA VAL A 149 5.42 11.21 11.76
C VAL A 149 5.78 12.67 11.56
N TYR A 150 5.28 13.26 10.50
CA TYR A 150 5.42 14.68 10.19
C TYR A 150 4.12 15.42 10.48
N THR A 151 4.22 16.68 10.84
CA THR A 151 3.07 17.58 10.84
C THR A 151 3.01 18.36 9.52
N THR A 152 1.82 18.65 9.01
CA THR A 152 1.67 19.47 7.79
C THR A 152 2.20 20.91 7.95
N ARG A 153 2.52 21.32 9.16
CA ARG A 153 3.11 22.63 9.47
C ARG A 153 4.63 22.61 9.44
N ASN A 154 5.26 21.44 9.55
CA ASN A 154 6.72 21.31 9.61
C ASN A 154 7.17 19.96 9.04
N TRP A 155 7.88 20.01 7.93
CA TRP A 155 8.41 18.85 7.23
C TRP A 155 9.85 18.50 7.59
N ASN A 156 10.52 19.34 8.42
CA ASN A 156 11.95 19.20 8.72
C ASN A 156 12.24 18.36 9.97
N THR A 157 11.28 18.26 10.89
CA THR A 157 11.49 17.60 12.18
C THR A 157 10.42 16.52 12.43
N PRO A 158 10.57 15.34 11.83
CA PRO A 158 9.67 14.22 12.10
C PRO A 158 9.90 13.66 13.49
N ILE A 159 8.86 13.10 14.07
CA ILE A 159 8.97 12.14 15.15
C ILE A 159 9.28 10.79 14.55
N ILE A 160 10.32 10.11 15.06
CA ILE A 160 10.80 8.84 14.53
C ILE A 160 10.80 7.82 15.65
N PHE A 161 10.26 6.63 15.38
CA PHE A 161 10.33 5.48 16.28
C PHE A 161 10.46 4.16 15.50
N ASP A 162 11.01 3.15 16.14
CA ASP A 162 11.21 1.85 15.52
C ASP A 162 9.90 1.05 15.47
N LEU A 163 9.63 0.43 14.33
CA LEU A 163 8.56 -0.56 14.16
C LEU A 163 8.91 -1.84 14.89
N LYS A 164 7.89 -2.58 15.35
CA LYS A 164 8.11 -3.82 16.10
C LYS A 164 8.53 -4.97 15.19
N GLU A 165 7.93 -5.06 14.01
CA GLU A 165 8.11 -6.19 13.10
C GLU A 165 8.54 -5.76 11.69
N GLY A 166 8.43 -4.48 11.37
CA GLY A 166 8.89 -3.91 10.10
C GLY A 166 8.08 -4.31 8.85
N SER A 167 6.91 -4.91 9.04
CA SER A 167 6.00 -5.28 7.94
C SER A 167 4.63 -4.64 8.16
N VAL A 168 4.44 -3.44 7.63
CA VAL A 168 3.20 -2.67 7.77
C VAL A 168 2.29 -2.88 6.58
N SER A 169 1.08 -3.42 6.81
CA SER A 169 0.07 -3.60 5.78
C SER A 169 -0.89 -2.41 5.66
N LEU A 170 -1.20 -1.76 6.78
CA LEU A 170 -2.19 -0.68 6.82
C LEU A 170 -1.83 0.39 7.85
N ILE A 171 -2.13 1.65 7.51
CA ILE A 171 -2.11 2.79 8.44
C ILE A 171 -3.48 3.46 8.38
N LEU A 172 -4.12 3.64 9.55
CA LEU A 172 -5.33 4.43 9.71
C LEU A 172 -5.06 5.59 10.66
N GLN A 173 -5.64 6.75 10.39
CA GLN A 173 -5.44 7.96 11.18
C GLN A 173 -6.76 8.50 11.71
N ALA A 174 -6.78 8.84 12.99
CA ALA A 174 -7.82 9.61 13.66
C ALA A 174 -7.29 10.97 14.10
N SER A 175 -8.10 11.80 14.71
CA SER A 175 -7.72 13.17 15.05
C SER A 175 -6.57 13.29 16.06
N LYS A 176 -6.44 12.35 17.00
CA LYS A 176 -5.46 12.38 18.10
C LYS A 176 -4.39 11.29 18.04
N HIS A 177 -4.61 10.26 17.26
CA HIS A 177 -3.76 9.09 17.19
C HIS A 177 -3.92 8.38 15.84
N PHE A 178 -3.06 7.42 15.61
CA PHE A 178 -3.12 6.58 14.41
C PHE A 178 -2.85 5.12 14.76
N LEU A 179 -3.26 4.24 13.88
CA LEU A 179 -3.15 2.80 14.02
C LEU A 179 -2.26 2.26 12.91
N ILE A 180 -1.38 1.34 13.28
CA ILE A 180 -0.54 0.57 12.36
C ILE A 180 -0.93 -0.90 12.49
N VAL A 181 -1.17 -1.55 11.37
CA VAL A 181 -1.31 -3.01 11.30
C VAL A 181 0.00 -3.59 10.82
N GLU A 182 0.67 -4.33 11.69
CA GLU A 182 1.83 -5.16 11.37
C GLU A 182 1.41 -6.63 11.21
N SER A 183 2.31 -7.51 10.76
CA SER A 183 1.97 -8.91 10.45
C SER A 183 1.44 -9.71 11.65
N LEU A 184 1.90 -9.41 12.87
CA LEU A 184 1.53 -10.15 14.07
C LEU A 184 0.63 -9.39 15.04
N ALA A 185 0.51 -8.08 14.89
CA ALA A 185 -0.25 -7.25 15.82
C ALA A 185 -0.75 -5.92 15.21
N VAL A 186 -1.71 -5.34 15.91
CA VAL A 186 -2.23 -3.98 15.66
C VAL A 186 -1.74 -3.09 16.79
N TYR A 187 -1.20 -1.93 16.42
CA TYR A 187 -0.67 -0.95 17.37
C TYR A 187 -1.33 0.40 17.18
N VAL A 188 -1.73 1.03 18.27
CA VAL A 188 -2.24 2.41 18.28
C VAL A 188 -1.20 3.33 18.89
N TYR A 189 -0.81 4.36 18.14
CA TYR A 189 0.20 5.34 18.56
C TYR A 189 -0.39 6.74 18.61
N SER A 190 0.10 7.55 19.54
CA SER A 190 -0.10 9.00 19.46
C SER A 190 0.79 9.59 18.37
N TYR A 191 0.46 10.80 17.91
CA TYR A 191 1.30 11.49 16.91
C TYR A 191 2.67 11.92 17.47
N GLU A 192 2.89 11.86 18.79
CA GLU A 192 4.19 12.00 19.44
C GLU A 192 5.01 10.69 19.47
N GLY A 193 4.54 9.63 18.80
CA GLY A 193 5.25 8.36 18.72
C GLY A 193 5.11 7.45 19.96
N ARG A 194 4.21 7.79 20.88
CA ARG A 194 3.96 6.96 22.06
C ARG A 194 2.98 5.84 21.75
N LEU A 195 3.35 4.60 22.04
CA LEU A 195 2.42 3.48 21.98
C LEU A 195 1.34 3.63 23.06
N LEU A 196 0.08 3.70 22.64
CA LEU A 196 -1.08 3.79 23.53
C LEU A 196 -1.58 2.40 23.90
N CYS A 197 -1.86 1.58 22.91
CA CYS A 197 -2.37 0.23 23.13
C CYS A 197 -2.11 -0.70 21.93
N SER A 198 -2.40 -1.98 22.13
CA SER A 198 -2.38 -3.02 21.10
C SER A 198 -3.62 -3.89 21.26
N PRO A 199 -4.71 -3.59 20.53
CA PRO A 199 -5.92 -4.40 20.54
C PRO A 199 -5.66 -5.83 20.11
N LYS A 200 -6.14 -6.81 20.86
CA LYS A 200 -5.99 -8.22 20.53
C LYS A 200 -7.05 -9.09 21.19
N TRP A 201 -7.37 -10.21 20.55
CA TRP A 201 -8.16 -11.31 21.12
C TRP A 201 -7.62 -12.64 20.62
N PRO A 202 -7.96 -13.77 21.29
CA PRO A 202 -7.55 -15.10 20.83
C PRO A 202 -8.14 -15.42 19.45
N GLY A 203 -7.27 -15.72 18.48
CA GLY A 203 -7.69 -16.02 17.09
C GLY A 203 -7.67 -14.83 16.12
N MET A 204 -7.33 -13.63 16.56
CA MET A 204 -7.10 -12.49 15.68
C MET A 204 -5.98 -12.77 14.69
N ARG A 205 -6.19 -12.39 13.43
CA ARG A 205 -5.22 -12.51 12.34
C ARG A 205 -4.92 -11.14 11.74
N PRO A 206 -3.93 -10.41 12.25
CA PRO A 206 -3.61 -9.06 11.77
C PRO A 206 -3.25 -9.02 10.29
N GLU A 207 -2.59 -10.07 9.78
CA GLU A 207 -2.22 -10.19 8.38
C GLU A 207 -3.40 -10.20 7.39
N ALA A 208 -4.59 -10.55 7.86
CA ALA A 208 -5.82 -10.59 7.06
C ALA A 208 -6.64 -9.27 7.14
N LEU A 209 -6.19 -8.29 7.92
CA LEU A 209 -6.90 -7.04 8.08
C LEU A 209 -6.74 -6.14 6.85
N SER A 210 -7.85 -5.53 6.45
CA SER A 210 -7.94 -4.58 5.35
C SER A 210 -8.70 -3.32 5.79
N ARG A 211 -8.73 -2.29 4.96
CA ARG A 211 -9.49 -1.06 5.24
C ARG A 211 -10.99 -1.30 5.47
N GLN A 212 -11.54 -2.38 4.94
CA GLN A 212 -12.96 -2.74 5.12
C GLN A 212 -13.22 -3.46 6.43
N SER A 213 -12.20 -4.16 6.98
CA SER A 213 -12.34 -4.98 8.19
C SER A 213 -11.91 -4.29 9.47
N ILE A 214 -11.30 -3.11 9.40
CA ILE A 214 -10.85 -2.35 10.58
C ILE A 214 -11.13 -0.87 10.40
N SER A 215 -11.60 -0.23 11.46
CA SER A 215 -11.83 1.21 11.50
C SER A 215 -11.35 1.81 12.82
N LEU A 216 -10.95 3.07 12.76
CA LEU A 216 -10.40 3.83 13.88
C LEU A 216 -11.16 5.14 14.04
N SER A 217 -11.68 5.38 15.23
CA SER A 217 -12.18 6.69 15.66
C SER A 217 -11.31 7.31 16.75
N THR A 218 -11.74 8.43 17.30
CA THR A 218 -11.03 9.12 18.39
C THR A 218 -10.95 8.29 19.67
N ASP A 219 -11.95 7.46 19.94
CA ASP A 219 -12.12 6.78 21.23
C ASP A 219 -12.12 5.26 21.10
N SER A 220 -12.32 4.73 19.91
CA SER A 220 -12.46 3.29 19.70
C SER A 220 -11.85 2.78 18.40
N VAL A 221 -11.49 1.51 18.43
CA VAL A 221 -11.09 0.70 17.27
C VAL A 221 -12.13 -0.38 17.08
N ALA A 222 -12.68 -0.50 15.89
CA ALA A 222 -13.59 -1.57 15.49
C ALA A 222 -12.86 -2.52 14.52
N ILE A 223 -12.93 -3.81 14.80
CA ILE A 223 -12.28 -4.84 13.98
C ILE A 223 -13.27 -5.97 13.74
N LYS A 224 -13.52 -6.28 12.45
CA LYS A 224 -14.32 -7.44 12.05
C LYS A 224 -13.57 -8.72 12.42
N ASP A 225 -14.28 -9.69 13.01
CA ASP A 225 -13.69 -11.02 13.26
C ASP A 225 -13.53 -11.76 11.93
N GLN A 226 -12.36 -12.35 11.72
CA GLN A 226 -12.06 -13.15 10.54
C GLN A 226 -12.58 -14.59 10.63
N SER A 227 -12.89 -15.05 11.86
CA SER A 227 -13.42 -16.39 12.12
C SER A 227 -14.94 -16.43 12.10
N ASP A 228 -15.59 -15.31 12.45
CA ASP A 228 -17.03 -15.13 12.44
C ASP A 228 -17.42 -13.83 11.74
N GLU A 229 -17.85 -13.95 10.51
CA GLU A 229 -18.20 -12.83 9.62
C GLU A 229 -19.33 -11.93 10.15
N LYS A 230 -20.04 -12.34 11.22
CA LYS A 230 -21.12 -11.57 11.85
C LYS A 230 -20.67 -10.81 13.08
N SER A 231 -19.42 -10.98 13.50
CA SER A 231 -18.88 -10.43 14.74
C SER A 231 -17.96 -9.24 14.50
N VAL A 232 -18.09 -8.22 15.34
CA VAL A 232 -17.21 -7.06 15.39
C VAL A 232 -16.71 -6.85 16.80
N HIS A 233 -15.39 -6.77 16.98
CA HIS A 233 -14.76 -6.43 18.24
C HIS A 233 -14.52 -4.93 18.33
N LEU A 234 -14.85 -4.34 19.47
CA LEU A 234 -14.59 -2.93 19.76
C LEU A 234 -13.61 -2.81 20.92
N PHE A 235 -12.65 -1.90 20.76
CA PHE A 235 -11.61 -1.63 21.75
C PHE A 235 -11.52 -0.13 22.03
N ASP A 236 -11.26 0.22 23.27
CA ASP A 236 -10.89 1.58 23.66
C ASP A 236 -9.48 1.90 23.19
N THR A 237 -9.29 3.04 22.52
CA THR A 237 -8.01 3.43 21.91
C THR A 237 -6.91 3.79 22.90
N ASN A 238 -7.26 4.21 24.11
CA ASN A 238 -6.29 4.62 25.12
C ASN A 238 -5.79 3.44 25.96
N THR A 239 -6.69 2.52 26.27
CA THR A 239 -6.41 1.41 27.19
C THR A 239 -6.21 0.07 26.47
N GLY A 240 -6.70 -0.05 25.23
CA GLY A 240 -6.71 -1.31 24.47
C GLY A 240 -7.67 -2.36 25.04
N LYS A 241 -8.49 -2.00 26.02
CA LYS A 241 -9.48 -2.91 26.59
C LYS A 241 -10.63 -3.09 25.63
N ALA A 242 -11.07 -4.34 25.49
CA ALA A 242 -12.27 -4.65 24.75
C ALA A 242 -13.49 -4.02 25.42
N LEU A 243 -14.32 -3.38 24.64
CA LEU A 243 -15.63 -2.87 25.07
C LEU A 243 -16.64 -4.02 25.13
N ASN A 244 -17.82 -3.75 25.71
CA ASN A 244 -18.87 -4.75 25.85
C ASN A 244 -18.44 -5.99 26.67
N ASP A 245 -17.72 -5.76 27.79
CA ASP A 245 -17.22 -6.83 28.69
C ASP A 245 -16.39 -7.91 27.97
N GLY A 246 -15.69 -7.50 26.89
CA GLY A 246 -14.84 -8.37 26.10
C GLY A 246 -15.57 -9.24 25.07
N LYS A 247 -16.89 -9.07 24.94
CA LYS A 247 -17.70 -9.82 23.98
C LYS A 247 -17.79 -9.06 22.65
N PRO A 248 -17.72 -9.75 21.50
CA PRO A 248 -17.97 -9.13 20.22
C PRO A 248 -19.43 -8.65 20.10
N PHE A 249 -19.64 -7.65 19.28
CA PHE A 249 -20.97 -7.24 18.85
C PHE A 249 -21.44 -8.15 17.73
N MET A 250 -22.57 -8.83 17.94
CA MET A 250 -23.12 -9.79 17.00
C MET A 250 -24.16 -9.13 16.08
N HIS A 251 -23.98 -9.28 14.79
CA HIS A 251 -24.89 -8.82 13.75
C HIS A 251 -25.77 -9.97 13.23
N ARG A 252 -26.94 -9.65 12.71
CA ARG A 252 -27.86 -10.66 12.15
C ARG A 252 -27.35 -11.23 10.82
N GLN A 253 -26.64 -10.40 10.06
CA GLN A 253 -26.07 -10.77 8.75
C GLN A 253 -24.57 -10.57 8.76
N GLU A 254 -23.90 -11.06 7.73
CA GLU A 254 -22.49 -10.84 7.51
C GLU A 254 -22.15 -9.34 7.46
N VAL A 255 -21.08 -8.96 8.14
CA VAL A 255 -20.53 -7.61 8.13
C VAL A 255 -19.61 -7.47 6.93
N ILE A 256 -19.95 -6.62 5.98
CA ILE A 256 -19.15 -6.38 4.78
C ILE A 256 -18.04 -5.37 5.08
N GLU A 257 -18.39 -4.29 5.78
CA GLU A 257 -17.47 -3.19 6.08
C GLU A 257 -17.74 -2.64 7.48
N VAL A 258 -16.68 -2.17 8.13
CA VAL A 258 -16.71 -1.51 9.44
C VAL A 258 -16.26 -0.07 9.29
N ALA A 259 -17.09 0.87 9.72
CA ALA A 259 -16.78 2.29 9.75
C ALA A 259 -17.16 2.90 11.11
N LEU A 260 -16.29 3.76 11.63
CA LEU A 260 -16.48 4.57 12.83
C LEU A 260 -16.34 6.05 12.46
N ASP A 261 -17.15 6.89 13.10
CA ASP A 261 -17.09 8.36 12.97
C ASP A 261 -16.10 8.98 13.98
#